data_7052036844cce68b03eef3d8a8c8effa
#
_entry.id   7052036844cce68b03eef3d8a8c8effa
#
_cell.length_a   1.000
_cell.length_b   1.000
_cell.length_c   1.000
_cell.angle_alpha   90.00
_cell.angle_beta   90.00
_cell.angle_gamma   90.00
#
_symmetry.space_group_name_H-M   'P 1'
#
loop_
_entity.id
_entity.type
_entity.pdbx_description
1 polymer ?
#
loop_
_entity_poly.entity_id
_entity_poly.type
_entity_poly.pdbx_seq_one_letter_code
_entity_poly.pdbx_strand_id
1 'polypeptide(L)'
;MNHIYKVIWSRVKHCYVVVSEIATNGGKSRTIFEKKNASFGALLCAFALAGCLVPSVVEASFNAGIGSSVFHQNSIAVGDTAKTTQEYTVALGSRTQATDIYAIAIGDQAKATGQGATAIGSLSLSTALHSLAVGDQAHATGQDSSAYGLKSQATGLASVAVGADAKANNENAIAMGNTSTVTGLNAIGIGSLANAAGTQTVVVGRQAHSDANSENSVAIGQGAHAGGQKRANDPYSASTIAIGNVAHAMENGDI
;
A
#
# COMPACT_ATOMS: atom_id res chain seq x y z
N MET A 1 35.79 45.94 5.39
CA MET A 1 34.94 44.77 5.78
C MET A 1 33.84 45.27 6.66
N ASN A 2 32.57 45.18 6.24
CA ASN A 2 31.43 45.55 7.08
C ASN A 2 31.15 44.39 8.05
N HIS A 3 31.28 44.67 9.34
CA HIS A 3 30.85 43.74 10.39
C HIS A 3 29.35 43.93 10.59
N ILE A 4 28.56 42.93 10.21
CA ILE A 4 27.08 42.93 10.27
C ILE A 4 26.53 42.39 11.60
N TYR A 5 27.32 42.40 12.66
CA TYR A 5 26.90 41.96 13.98
C TYR A 5 27.49 42.82 15.11
N LYS A 6 26.79 42.86 16.21
CA LYS A 6 27.25 43.46 17.47
C LYS A 6 27.06 42.47 18.64
N VAL A 7 27.86 42.66 19.69
CA VAL A 7 27.76 41.88 20.90
C VAL A 7 26.99 42.71 21.93
N ILE A 8 25.93 42.17 22.49
CA ILE A 8 25.13 42.82 23.55
C ILE A 8 25.00 41.90 24.76
N TRP A 9 24.89 42.52 25.94
CA TRP A 9 24.63 41.79 27.18
C TRP A 9 23.15 41.39 27.26
N SER A 10 22.87 40.09 27.35
CA SER A 10 21.52 39.58 27.56
C SER A 10 21.25 39.49 29.07
N ARG A 11 20.33 40.29 29.58
CA ARG A 11 19.90 40.24 30.99
C ARG A 11 19.14 38.97 31.35
N VAL A 12 18.53 38.34 30.37
CA VAL A 12 17.76 37.09 30.54
C VAL A 12 18.66 35.88 30.62
N LYS A 13 19.76 35.87 29.82
CA LYS A 13 20.69 34.74 29.76
C LYS A 13 21.94 34.97 30.61
N HIS A 14 22.13 36.16 31.23
CA HIS A 14 23.31 36.57 31.98
C HIS A 14 24.65 36.32 31.25
N CYS A 15 24.65 36.51 29.91
CA CYS A 15 25.84 36.34 29.06
C CYS A 15 25.83 37.32 27.88
N TYR A 16 27.00 37.50 27.26
CA TYR A 16 27.11 38.27 26.03
C TYR A 16 26.60 37.43 24.85
N VAL A 17 25.76 38.01 24.00
CA VAL A 17 25.22 37.36 22.78
C VAL A 17 25.55 38.21 21.56
N VAL A 18 25.89 37.55 20.47
CA VAL A 18 26.11 38.17 19.18
C VAL A 18 24.75 38.35 18.49
N VAL A 19 24.44 39.55 18.08
CA VAL A 19 23.20 39.89 17.39
C VAL A 19 23.48 40.66 16.10
N SER A 20 22.53 40.68 15.18
CA SER A 20 22.65 41.51 13.97
C SER A 20 22.67 42.99 14.35
N GLU A 21 23.33 43.83 13.57
CA GLU A 21 23.37 45.29 13.81
C GLU A 21 21.99 45.95 13.79
N ILE A 22 21.00 45.29 13.21
CA ILE A 22 19.61 45.76 13.11
C ILE A 22 18.83 45.52 14.41
N ALA A 23 19.36 44.70 15.33
CA ALA A 23 18.69 44.43 16.59
C ALA A 23 18.78 45.62 17.57
N THR A 24 17.67 46.30 17.84
CA THR A 24 17.57 47.38 18.83
C THR A 24 17.25 46.84 20.22
N ASN A 25 17.99 47.39 21.21
CA ASN A 25 17.79 47.03 22.61
C ASN A 25 16.54 47.78 23.14
N GLY A 26 15.37 47.14 23.18
CA GLY A 26 14.19 47.77 23.77
C GLY A 26 12.84 47.61 23.05
N GLY A 27 12.77 46.85 21.96
CA GLY A 27 11.47 46.51 21.39
C GLY A 27 10.72 45.51 22.24
N LYS A 28 9.57 45.88 22.82
CA LYS A 28 8.62 44.90 23.36
C LYS A 28 8.26 43.95 22.25
N SER A 29 8.81 42.75 22.26
CA SER A 29 8.36 41.65 21.39
C SER A 29 6.90 41.38 21.72
N ARG A 30 6.00 41.92 20.90
CA ARG A 30 4.64 41.40 20.83
C ARG A 30 4.74 40.03 20.20
N THR A 31 4.84 39.00 20.99
CA THR A 31 4.55 37.64 20.58
C THR A 31 3.06 37.56 20.24
N ILE A 32 2.72 37.85 19.01
CA ILE A 32 1.46 37.40 18.43
C ILE A 32 1.68 35.92 18.14
N PHE A 33 1.47 35.07 19.13
CA PHE A 33 1.19 33.67 18.90
C PHE A 33 -0.23 33.56 18.36
N GLU A 34 -0.40 33.92 17.08
CA GLU A 34 -1.45 33.29 16.32
C GLU A 34 -1.08 31.79 16.25
N LYS A 35 -1.97 30.95 16.75
CA LYS A 35 -1.96 29.51 16.53
C LYS A 35 -2.13 29.26 15.02
N LYS A 36 -1.08 29.46 14.25
CA LYS A 36 -0.93 28.96 12.89
C LYS A 36 0.21 27.98 12.94
N ASN A 37 -0.15 26.74 12.75
CA ASN A 37 0.64 25.55 12.44
C ASN A 37 2.15 25.83 12.34
N ALA A 38 2.93 25.22 13.27
CA ALA A 38 4.38 25.32 13.30
C ALA A 38 4.94 24.95 11.91
N SER A 39 5.45 25.95 11.20
CA SER A 39 6.15 25.76 9.94
C SER A 39 7.40 24.92 10.20
N PHE A 40 7.69 24.00 9.30
CA PHE A 40 8.83 23.07 9.28
C PHE A 40 10.19 23.72 9.64
N GLY A 41 10.35 25.05 9.43
CA GLY A 41 11.57 25.78 9.76
C GLY A 41 11.82 26.02 11.25
N ALA A 42 10.78 25.99 12.10
CA ALA A 42 10.93 26.27 13.53
C ALA A 42 11.43 25.04 14.33
N LEU A 43 11.19 23.83 13.81
CA LEU A 43 11.59 22.58 14.48
C LEU A 43 13.09 22.31 14.30
N LEU A 44 13.69 22.71 13.18
CA LEU A 44 15.13 22.52 12.93
C LEU A 44 16.02 23.41 13.81
N CYS A 45 15.55 24.58 14.24
CA CYS A 45 16.32 25.50 15.09
C CYS A 45 16.31 25.11 16.57
N ALA A 46 15.34 24.33 17.03
CA ALA A 46 15.29 23.88 18.43
C ALA A 46 16.30 22.75 18.74
N PHE A 47 16.73 22.00 17.72
CA PHE A 47 17.68 20.90 17.88
C PHE A 47 19.17 21.36 18.01
N ALA A 48 19.48 22.58 17.60
CA ALA A 48 20.87 23.07 17.59
C ALA A 48 21.38 23.63 18.93
N LEU A 49 20.54 23.79 19.96
CA LEU A 49 20.88 24.49 21.21
C LEU A 49 20.81 23.66 22.49
N ALA A 50 20.43 22.41 22.44
CA ALA A 50 20.45 21.51 23.60
C ALA A 50 21.61 20.52 23.50
N GLY A 51 22.86 21.04 23.53
CA GLY A 51 24.02 20.23 23.86
C GLY A 51 23.96 19.81 25.33
N CYS A 52 23.21 18.80 25.65
CA CYS A 52 23.30 18.07 26.90
C CYS A 52 22.98 16.60 26.65
N LEU A 53 24.00 15.80 26.82
CA LEU A 53 23.98 14.34 26.81
C LEU A 53 22.79 13.79 27.62
N VAL A 54 21.80 13.29 26.93
CA VAL A 54 20.99 12.17 27.40
C VAL A 54 20.99 11.13 26.28
N PRO A 55 21.42 9.90 26.53
CA PRO A 55 21.13 8.82 25.63
C PRO A 55 19.68 8.41 25.83
N SER A 56 18.76 9.29 25.47
CA SER A 56 17.39 8.93 25.27
C SER A 56 17.28 8.52 23.82
N VAL A 57 16.90 7.28 23.60
CA VAL A 57 16.38 6.79 22.34
C VAL A 57 15.48 7.91 21.81
N VAL A 58 15.90 8.61 20.75
CA VAL A 58 15.07 9.62 20.10
C VAL A 58 14.00 8.83 19.37
N GLU A 59 12.94 8.54 20.07
CA GLU A 59 11.73 7.97 19.49
C GLU A 59 11.07 9.06 18.65
N ALA A 60 11.50 9.14 17.38
CA ALA A 60 11.06 10.18 16.47
C ALA A 60 9.70 9.82 15.87
N SER A 61 8.67 10.51 16.24
CA SER A 61 7.42 10.57 15.47
C SER A 61 7.35 11.89 14.69
N PHE A 62 6.83 11.86 13.45
CA PHE A 62 6.69 13.05 12.63
C PHE A 62 5.24 13.26 12.22
N ASN A 63 4.73 14.45 12.49
CA ASN A 63 3.35 14.83 12.21
C ASN A 63 3.29 16.16 11.46
N ALA A 64 2.67 16.22 10.27
CA ALA A 64 2.49 17.44 9.48
C ALA A 64 1.19 17.42 8.69
N GLY A 65 0.38 18.46 8.82
CA GLY A 65 -0.91 18.62 8.13
C GLY A 65 -2.03 19.03 9.10
N ILE A 66 -3.11 19.57 8.56
CA ILE A 66 -4.27 20.00 9.36
C ILE A 66 -5.03 18.75 9.85
N GLY A 67 -5.11 18.56 11.17
CA GLY A 67 -5.82 17.42 11.77
C GLY A 67 -5.11 16.07 11.59
N SER A 68 -3.85 16.05 11.14
CA SER A 68 -3.04 14.83 11.15
C SER A 68 -2.75 14.39 12.60
N SER A 69 -2.65 13.08 12.82
CA SER A 69 -2.45 12.53 14.16
C SER A 69 -1.49 11.33 14.17
N VAL A 70 -0.50 11.39 15.07
CA VAL A 70 0.40 10.29 15.40
C VAL A 70 0.16 9.91 16.84
N PHE A 71 -0.24 8.69 17.12
CA PHE A 71 -0.54 8.21 18.47
C PHE A 71 0.60 7.43 19.11
N HIS A 72 1.51 6.87 18.33
CA HIS A 72 2.62 6.06 18.80
C HIS A 72 3.96 6.51 18.24
N GLN A 73 5.04 6.07 18.89
CA GLN A 73 6.41 6.40 18.55
C GLN A 73 6.84 5.74 17.22
N ASN A 74 7.93 6.25 16.64
CA ASN A 74 8.49 5.74 15.40
C ASN A 74 7.50 5.72 14.21
N SER A 75 6.55 6.64 14.20
CA SER A 75 5.49 6.72 13.20
C SER A 75 5.46 8.07 12.50
N ILE A 76 5.03 8.10 11.25
CA ILE A 76 4.99 9.29 10.40
C ILE A 76 3.57 9.50 9.87
N ALA A 77 3.00 10.68 10.11
CA ALA A 77 1.74 11.11 9.51
C ALA A 77 1.90 12.47 8.83
N VAL A 78 1.81 12.50 7.50
CA VAL A 78 1.94 13.71 6.69
C VAL A 78 0.77 13.86 5.74
N GLY A 79 0.03 14.95 5.89
CA GLY A 79 -1.14 15.27 5.08
C GLY A 79 -2.34 15.64 5.94
N ASP A 80 -3.34 16.27 5.33
CA ASP A 80 -4.54 16.67 6.05
C ASP A 80 -5.31 15.44 6.52
N THR A 81 -5.56 15.36 7.82
CA THR A 81 -6.23 14.23 8.49
C THR A 81 -5.55 12.87 8.30
N ALA A 82 -4.25 12.85 7.95
CA ALA A 82 -3.45 11.62 7.95
C ALA A 82 -3.38 11.04 9.37
N LYS A 83 -3.52 9.72 9.49
CA LYS A 83 -3.65 9.06 10.79
C LYS A 83 -2.76 7.83 10.89
N THR A 84 -1.98 7.75 11.99
CA THR A 84 -1.29 6.54 12.44
C THR A 84 -1.74 6.20 13.85
N THR A 85 -1.96 4.92 14.17
CA THR A 85 -2.49 4.51 15.48
C THR A 85 -1.62 3.47 16.19
N GLN A 86 -0.62 2.91 15.53
CA GLN A 86 0.31 1.95 16.10
C GLN A 86 1.76 2.34 15.78
N GLU A 87 2.72 1.59 16.34
CA GLU A 87 4.15 1.82 16.16
C GLU A 87 4.62 1.43 14.75
N TYR A 88 5.69 2.09 14.30
CA TYR A 88 6.35 1.83 13.01
C TYR A 88 5.44 1.99 11.80
N THR A 89 4.47 2.91 11.87
CA THR A 89 3.51 3.16 10.81
C THR A 89 3.86 4.40 10.00
N VAL A 90 3.49 4.39 8.70
CA VAL A 90 3.67 5.52 7.79
C VAL A 90 2.36 5.85 7.11
N ALA A 91 1.88 7.09 7.26
CA ALA A 91 0.70 7.62 6.57
C ALA A 91 1.07 8.91 5.82
N LEU A 92 1.16 8.85 4.49
CA LEU A 92 1.53 9.99 3.64
C LEU A 92 0.42 10.31 2.64
N GLY A 93 -0.21 11.45 2.79
CA GLY A 93 -1.29 11.94 1.93
C GLY A 93 -2.52 12.38 2.72
N SER A 94 -3.46 13.04 2.06
CA SER A 94 -4.70 13.49 2.70
C SER A 94 -5.58 12.29 3.06
N ARG A 95 -6.14 12.28 4.26
CA ARG A 95 -7.07 11.25 4.76
C ARG A 95 -6.52 9.82 4.77
N THR A 96 -5.19 9.67 4.70
CA THR A 96 -4.52 8.36 4.79
C THR A 96 -4.66 7.74 6.17
N GLN A 97 -4.69 6.42 6.24
CA GLN A 97 -4.81 5.68 7.48
C GLN A 97 -3.84 4.49 7.51
N ALA A 98 -2.86 4.51 8.42
CA ALA A 98 -2.00 3.38 8.73
C ALA A 98 -2.25 3.02 10.20
N THR A 99 -3.02 1.95 10.45
CA THR A 99 -3.63 1.76 11.76
C THR A 99 -3.17 0.53 12.53
N ASP A 100 -2.35 -0.32 11.94
CA ASP A 100 -1.75 -1.47 12.63
C ASP A 100 -0.21 -1.43 12.53
N ILE A 101 0.47 -2.20 13.35
CA ILE A 101 1.94 -2.25 13.46
C ILE A 101 2.57 -2.53 12.08
N TYR A 102 3.61 -1.78 11.73
CA TYR A 102 4.32 -1.84 10.45
C TYR A 102 3.47 -1.49 9.21
N ALA A 103 2.28 -0.93 9.39
CA ALA A 103 1.44 -0.55 8.26
C ALA A 103 1.97 0.70 7.54
N ILE A 104 1.90 0.69 6.19
CA ILE A 104 2.31 1.79 5.32
C ILE A 104 1.14 2.18 4.42
N ALA A 105 0.68 3.45 4.51
CA ALA A 105 -0.36 4.01 3.66
C ALA A 105 0.16 5.27 2.95
N ILE A 106 0.17 5.28 1.62
CA ILE A 106 0.66 6.40 0.79
C ILE A 106 -0.33 6.71 -0.32
N GLY A 107 -0.87 7.93 -0.33
CA GLY A 107 -1.84 8.40 -1.33
C GLY A 107 -3.07 9.03 -0.68
N ASP A 108 -3.90 9.76 -1.46
CA ASP A 108 -5.15 10.30 -0.92
C ASP A 108 -6.10 9.16 -0.54
N GLN A 109 -6.57 9.16 0.70
CA GLN A 109 -7.49 8.14 1.22
C GLN A 109 -6.95 6.70 1.20
N ALA A 110 -5.64 6.50 1.06
CA ALA A 110 -5.04 5.17 1.17
C ALA A 110 -5.24 4.60 2.59
N LYS A 111 -5.55 3.30 2.69
CA LYS A 111 -5.81 2.61 3.96
C LYS A 111 -5.00 1.33 4.08
N ALA A 112 -4.11 1.29 5.06
CA ALA A 112 -3.38 0.11 5.47
C ALA A 112 -3.78 -0.22 6.92
N THR A 113 -4.64 -1.21 7.12
CA THR A 113 -5.23 -1.49 8.42
C THR A 113 -4.88 -2.88 8.98
N GLY A 114 -4.24 -3.72 8.19
CA GLY A 114 -3.66 -4.98 8.67
C GLY A 114 -2.23 -4.81 9.17
N GLN A 115 -1.79 -5.69 10.05
CA GLN A 115 -0.39 -5.74 10.51
C GLN A 115 0.54 -6.00 9.32
N GLY A 116 1.57 -5.17 9.17
CA GLY A 116 2.49 -5.24 8.03
C GLY A 116 1.84 -4.95 6.67
N ALA A 117 0.62 -4.42 6.64
CA ALA A 117 -0.08 -4.08 5.42
C ALA A 117 0.52 -2.85 4.73
N THR A 118 0.55 -2.87 3.40
CA THR A 118 1.04 -1.75 2.59
C THR A 118 -0.01 -1.34 1.56
N ALA A 119 -0.44 -0.08 1.58
CA ALA A 119 -1.38 0.51 0.63
C ALA A 119 -0.74 1.74 -0.05
N ILE A 120 -0.49 1.68 -1.35
CA ILE A 120 0.14 2.75 -2.13
C ILE A 120 -0.73 3.10 -3.33
N GLY A 121 -1.21 4.31 -3.38
CA GLY A 121 -2.11 4.82 -4.42
C GLY A 121 -3.35 5.48 -3.83
N SER A 122 -4.03 6.32 -4.61
CA SER A 122 -5.28 6.93 -4.18
C SER A 122 -6.34 5.85 -3.96
N LEU A 123 -7.08 5.93 -2.84
CA LEU A 123 -8.13 4.97 -2.49
C LEU A 123 -7.65 3.50 -2.42
N SER A 124 -6.34 3.25 -2.36
CA SER A 124 -5.81 1.90 -2.19
C SER A 124 -6.19 1.32 -0.81
N LEU A 125 -6.44 0.02 -0.75
CA LEU A 125 -6.94 -0.66 0.45
C LEU A 125 -6.17 -1.95 0.71
N SER A 126 -5.47 -2.02 1.83
CA SER A 126 -4.75 -3.19 2.31
C SER A 126 -5.17 -3.48 3.76
N THR A 127 -6.01 -4.49 3.97
CA THR A 127 -6.69 -4.68 5.26
C THR A 127 -6.30 -5.95 6.00
N ALA A 128 -5.71 -6.89 5.32
CA ALA A 128 -5.31 -8.15 5.92
C ALA A 128 -3.83 -8.16 6.34
N LEU A 129 -3.46 -9.14 7.16
CA LEU A 129 -2.09 -9.39 7.58
C LEU A 129 -1.16 -9.52 6.35
N HIS A 130 -0.05 -8.77 6.34
CA HIS A 130 0.98 -8.75 5.28
C HIS A 130 0.45 -8.50 3.86
N SER A 131 -0.72 -7.92 3.72
CA SER A 131 -1.29 -7.64 2.39
C SER A 131 -0.62 -6.42 1.72
N LEU A 132 -0.60 -6.40 0.39
CA LEU A 132 0.06 -5.36 -0.39
C LEU A 132 -0.86 -4.88 -1.53
N ALA A 133 -1.29 -3.63 -1.48
CA ALA A 133 -2.09 -2.97 -2.52
C ALA A 133 -1.33 -1.79 -3.13
N VAL A 134 -0.98 -1.87 -4.41
CA VAL A 134 -0.26 -0.83 -5.15
C VAL A 134 -1.00 -0.46 -6.43
N GLY A 135 -1.53 0.74 -6.47
CA GLY A 135 -2.30 1.29 -7.57
C GLY A 135 -3.50 2.09 -7.08
N ASP A 136 -4.04 2.94 -7.95
CA ASP A 136 -5.29 3.64 -7.66
C ASP A 136 -6.43 2.63 -7.51
N GLN A 137 -7.14 2.70 -6.39
CA GLN A 137 -8.23 1.77 -6.03
C GLN A 137 -7.81 0.28 -6.02
N ALA A 138 -6.52 -0.01 -5.81
CA ALA A 138 -6.05 -1.39 -5.63
C ALA A 138 -6.51 -1.94 -4.27
N HIS A 139 -7.01 -3.17 -4.23
CA HIS A 139 -7.54 -3.81 -3.03
C HIS A 139 -6.82 -5.14 -2.75
N ALA A 140 -6.12 -5.24 -1.63
CA ALA A 140 -5.54 -6.47 -1.10
C ALA A 140 -6.19 -6.77 0.25
N THR A 141 -7.17 -7.66 0.26
CA THR A 141 -7.97 -7.96 1.45
C THR A 141 -7.83 -9.40 1.93
N GLY A 142 -7.16 -10.24 1.16
CA GLY A 142 -6.71 -11.57 1.61
C GLY A 142 -5.42 -11.47 2.42
N GLN A 143 -5.22 -12.33 3.41
CA GLN A 143 -3.96 -12.46 4.13
C GLN A 143 -2.85 -12.87 3.15
N ASP A 144 -1.66 -12.27 3.29
CA ASP A 144 -0.49 -12.50 2.41
C ASP A 144 -0.78 -12.22 0.92
N SER A 145 -1.84 -11.47 0.61
CA SER A 145 -2.25 -11.17 -0.77
C SER A 145 -1.54 -9.94 -1.35
N SER A 146 -1.40 -9.91 -2.68
CA SER A 146 -0.74 -8.83 -3.41
C SER A 146 -1.57 -8.36 -4.60
N ALA A 147 -1.94 -7.08 -4.63
CA ALA A 147 -2.71 -6.44 -5.70
C ALA A 147 -1.89 -5.30 -6.33
N TYR A 148 -1.53 -5.42 -7.61
CA TYR A 148 -0.78 -4.42 -8.36
C TYR A 148 -1.55 -3.95 -9.59
N GLY A 149 -1.89 -2.68 -9.64
CA GLY A 149 -2.54 -2.05 -10.79
C GLY A 149 -3.81 -1.31 -10.42
N LEU A 150 -4.29 -0.49 -11.35
CA LEU A 150 -5.55 0.23 -11.21
C LEU A 150 -6.69 -0.75 -10.93
N LYS A 151 -7.42 -0.57 -9.82
CA LYS A 151 -8.58 -1.41 -9.44
C LYS A 151 -8.28 -2.92 -9.34
N SER A 152 -7.02 -3.30 -9.22
CA SER A 152 -6.67 -4.71 -9.00
C SER A 152 -7.23 -5.22 -7.67
N GLN A 153 -7.65 -6.48 -7.61
CA GLN A 153 -8.27 -7.09 -6.43
C GLN A 153 -7.65 -8.44 -6.12
N ALA A 154 -6.99 -8.55 -4.97
CA ALA A 154 -6.46 -9.79 -4.42
C ALA A 154 -7.19 -10.07 -3.09
N THR A 155 -8.25 -10.88 -3.15
CA THR A 155 -9.14 -11.12 -2.00
C THR A 155 -8.96 -12.51 -1.38
N GLY A 156 -8.37 -13.43 -2.11
CA GLY A 156 -8.05 -14.76 -1.59
C GLY A 156 -6.79 -14.75 -0.71
N LEU A 157 -6.66 -15.74 0.18
CA LEU A 157 -5.44 -16.01 0.95
C LEU A 157 -4.28 -16.26 -0.02
N ALA A 158 -3.14 -15.62 0.21
CA ALA A 158 -1.93 -15.72 -0.62
C ALA A 158 -2.16 -15.50 -2.12
N SER A 159 -3.19 -14.74 -2.49
CA SER A 159 -3.54 -14.45 -3.88
C SER A 159 -2.72 -13.31 -4.48
N VAL A 160 -2.52 -13.35 -5.79
CA VAL A 160 -1.76 -12.33 -6.54
C VAL A 160 -2.59 -11.82 -7.72
N ALA A 161 -2.87 -10.52 -7.74
CA ALA A 161 -3.56 -9.84 -8.84
C ALA A 161 -2.65 -8.76 -9.44
N VAL A 162 -2.23 -8.91 -10.70
CA VAL A 162 -1.33 -7.97 -11.39
C VAL A 162 -1.95 -7.51 -12.71
N GLY A 163 -2.26 -6.24 -12.81
CA GLY A 163 -2.87 -5.63 -13.99
C GLY A 163 -4.08 -4.77 -13.65
N ALA A 164 -4.47 -3.89 -14.55
CA ALA A 164 -5.68 -3.10 -14.37
C ALA A 164 -6.91 -4.02 -14.34
N ASP A 165 -7.78 -3.82 -13.35
CA ASP A 165 -8.99 -4.64 -13.12
C ASP A 165 -8.72 -6.17 -12.97
N ALA A 166 -7.48 -6.59 -12.68
CA ALA A 166 -7.15 -7.99 -12.41
C ALA A 166 -7.80 -8.46 -11.08
N LYS A 167 -8.33 -9.68 -11.05
CA LYS A 167 -9.05 -10.24 -9.89
C LYS A 167 -8.57 -11.64 -9.53
N ALA A 168 -7.98 -11.78 -8.35
CA ALA A 168 -7.59 -13.05 -7.76
C ALA A 168 -8.42 -13.29 -6.48
N ASN A 169 -9.54 -14.02 -6.62
CA ASN A 169 -10.59 -14.03 -5.60
C ASN A 169 -10.58 -15.28 -4.70
N ASN A 170 -9.68 -16.22 -4.93
CA ASN A 170 -9.63 -17.45 -4.14
C ASN A 170 -8.22 -17.70 -3.61
N GLU A 171 -8.08 -18.64 -2.71
CA GLU A 171 -6.82 -19.04 -2.09
C GLU A 171 -5.80 -19.47 -3.15
N ASN A 172 -4.57 -18.96 -3.03
CA ASN A 172 -3.45 -19.18 -3.95
C ASN A 172 -3.76 -18.86 -5.43
N ALA A 173 -4.78 -18.04 -5.68
CA ALA A 173 -5.13 -17.62 -7.04
C ALA A 173 -4.11 -16.60 -7.59
N ILE A 174 -3.69 -16.79 -8.84
CA ILE A 174 -2.80 -15.86 -9.54
C ILE A 174 -3.50 -15.32 -10.78
N ALA A 175 -3.81 -14.04 -10.80
CA ALA A 175 -4.41 -13.32 -11.93
C ALA A 175 -3.43 -12.28 -12.47
N MET A 176 -2.89 -12.50 -13.69
CA MET A 176 -1.94 -11.57 -14.31
C MET A 176 -2.42 -11.14 -15.69
N GLY A 177 -2.69 -9.85 -15.85
CA GLY A 177 -3.15 -9.25 -17.11
C GLY A 177 -4.33 -8.30 -16.90
N ASN A 178 -4.54 -7.42 -17.86
CA ASN A 178 -5.69 -6.52 -17.82
C ASN A 178 -7.01 -7.33 -17.79
N THR A 179 -7.84 -7.06 -16.80
CA THR A 179 -9.15 -7.72 -16.62
C THR A 179 -9.05 -9.26 -16.50
N SER A 180 -7.89 -9.79 -16.14
CA SER A 180 -7.72 -11.22 -15.81
C SER A 180 -8.54 -11.55 -14.56
N THR A 181 -9.27 -12.68 -14.57
CA THR A 181 -10.12 -13.09 -13.45
C THR A 181 -9.82 -14.55 -13.06
N VAL A 182 -9.47 -14.76 -11.80
CA VAL A 182 -9.22 -16.10 -11.25
C VAL A 182 -10.11 -16.31 -10.04
N THR A 183 -11.02 -17.26 -10.16
CA THR A 183 -11.96 -17.64 -9.09
C THR A 183 -11.76 -19.08 -8.62
N GLY A 184 -10.95 -19.85 -9.33
CA GLY A 184 -10.58 -21.22 -8.93
C GLY A 184 -9.56 -21.24 -7.79
N LEU A 185 -9.71 -22.20 -6.88
CA LEU A 185 -8.72 -22.50 -5.84
C LEU A 185 -7.42 -23.00 -6.47
N ASN A 186 -6.27 -22.47 -6.06
CA ASN A 186 -4.95 -22.82 -6.61
C ASN A 186 -4.86 -22.64 -8.15
N ALA A 187 -5.65 -21.74 -8.72
CA ALA A 187 -5.71 -21.54 -10.17
C ALA A 187 -4.80 -20.37 -10.62
N ILE A 188 -4.34 -20.46 -11.87
CA ILE A 188 -3.48 -19.47 -12.51
C ILE A 188 -4.16 -18.96 -13.79
N GLY A 189 -4.33 -17.65 -13.90
CA GLY A 189 -4.84 -16.98 -15.09
C GLY A 189 -3.86 -15.90 -15.57
N ILE A 190 -3.20 -16.10 -16.71
CA ILE A 190 -2.22 -15.17 -17.27
C ILE A 190 -2.64 -14.74 -18.68
N GLY A 191 -2.86 -13.46 -18.86
CA GLY A 191 -3.25 -12.86 -20.14
C GLY A 191 -4.39 -11.86 -19.98
N SER A 192 -4.51 -10.94 -20.93
CA SER A 192 -5.65 -10.02 -20.92
C SER A 192 -6.96 -10.80 -21.10
N LEU A 193 -7.94 -10.54 -20.23
CA LEU A 193 -9.22 -11.25 -20.21
C LEU A 193 -9.11 -12.77 -19.98
N ALA A 194 -7.98 -13.26 -19.44
CA ALA A 194 -7.85 -14.66 -19.04
C ALA A 194 -8.83 -14.96 -17.89
N ASN A 195 -9.51 -16.09 -17.95
CA ASN A 195 -10.47 -16.51 -16.92
C ASN A 195 -10.20 -17.94 -16.44
N ALA A 196 -9.63 -18.10 -15.25
CA ALA A 196 -9.40 -19.39 -14.62
C ALA A 196 -10.44 -19.62 -13.51
N ALA A 197 -11.53 -20.30 -13.86
CA ALA A 197 -12.65 -20.49 -12.95
C ALA A 197 -12.61 -21.82 -12.20
N GLY A 198 -12.02 -22.85 -12.77
CA GLY A 198 -11.91 -24.18 -12.17
C GLY A 198 -10.79 -24.29 -11.13
N THR A 199 -10.90 -25.24 -10.23
CA THR A 199 -9.88 -25.55 -9.22
C THR A 199 -8.64 -26.14 -9.85
N GLN A 200 -7.44 -25.67 -9.44
CA GLN A 200 -6.14 -26.17 -9.92
C GLN A 200 -5.97 -26.04 -11.45
N THR A 201 -6.58 -25.04 -12.06
CA THR A 201 -6.49 -24.81 -13.51
C THR A 201 -5.35 -23.86 -13.86
N VAL A 202 -4.77 -24.06 -15.05
CA VAL A 202 -3.77 -23.17 -15.65
C VAL A 202 -4.33 -22.61 -16.95
N VAL A 203 -4.54 -21.30 -16.98
CA VAL A 203 -5.09 -20.57 -18.13
C VAL A 203 -4.07 -19.52 -18.57
N VAL A 204 -3.50 -19.67 -19.77
CA VAL A 204 -2.48 -18.75 -20.29
C VAL A 204 -2.83 -18.34 -21.73
N GLY A 205 -3.10 -17.06 -21.91
CA GLY A 205 -3.43 -16.50 -23.21
C GLY A 205 -4.51 -15.41 -23.13
N ARG A 206 -4.55 -14.55 -24.14
CA ARG A 206 -5.60 -13.53 -24.21
C ARG A 206 -6.97 -14.23 -24.43
N GLN A 207 -7.94 -13.92 -23.57
CA GLN A 207 -9.27 -14.54 -23.62
C GLN A 207 -9.28 -16.07 -23.47
N ALA A 208 -8.17 -16.67 -23.01
CA ALA A 208 -8.19 -18.08 -22.63
C ALA A 208 -9.06 -18.28 -21.39
N HIS A 209 -9.75 -19.42 -21.31
CA HIS A 209 -10.63 -19.67 -20.16
C HIS A 209 -10.76 -21.15 -19.79
N SER A 210 -11.11 -21.38 -18.53
CA SER A 210 -11.55 -22.67 -18.03
C SER A 210 -12.92 -22.53 -17.37
N ASP A 211 -13.76 -23.56 -17.44
CA ASP A 211 -15.05 -23.59 -16.78
C ASP A 211 -14.92 -23.79 -15.26
N ALA A 212 -15.91 -23.34 -14.51
CA ALA A 212 -15.89 -23.48 -13.04
C ALA A 212 -15.87 -24.96 -12.58
N ASN A 213 -16.40 -25.85 -13.38
CA ASN A 213 -16.45 -27.28 -13.08
C ASN A 213 -15.24 -28.07 -13.62
N SER A 214 -14.34 -27.40 -14.36
CA SER A 214 -13.10 -28.05 -14.79
C SER A 214 -12.07 -28.02 -13.66
N GLU A 215 -11.63 -29.20 -13.24
CA GLU A 215 -10.57 -29.36 -12.25
C GLU A 215 -9.30 -29.85 -12.97
N ASN A 216 -8.10 -29.44 -12.49
CA ASN A 216 -6.81 -29.88 -13.02
C ASN A 216 -6.65 -29.68 -14.55
N SER A 217 -7.27 -28.66 -15.12
CA SER A 217 -7.32 -28.42 -16.55
C SER A 217 -6.32 -27.37 -17.01
N VAL A 218 -5.91 -27.43 -18.27
CA VAL A 218 -4.92 -26.54 -18.88
C VAL A 218 -5.47 -25.94 -20.16
N ALA A 219 -5.56 -24.60 -20.24
CA ALA A 219 -5.92 -23.85 -21.44
C ALA A 219 -4.77 -22.90 -21.81
N ILE A 220 -4.03 -23.19 -22.88
CA ILE A 220 -2.90 -22.37 -23.33
C ILE A 220 -3.08 -21.94 -24.78
N GLY A 221 -3.15 -20.66 -25.02
CA GLY A 221 -3.33 -20.06 -26.33
C GLY A 221 -4.38 -18.96 -26.33
N GLN A 222 -4.38 -18.12 -27.36
CA GLN A 222 -5.42 -17.12 -27.50
C GLN A 222 -6.79 -17.79 -27.66
N GLY A 223 -7.74 -17.45 -26.80
CA GLY A 223 -9.09 -18.03 -26.84
C GLY A 223 -9.15 -19.54 -26.60
N ALA A 224 -8.10 -20.15 -26.06
CA ALA A 224 -8.13 -21.57 -25.69
C ALA A 224 -9.16 -21.81 -24.58
N HIS A 225 -9.93 -22.89 -24.67
CA HIS A 225 -10.97 -23.25 -23.71
C HIS A 225 -10.81 -24.68 -23.20
N ALA A 226 -10.54 -24.82 -21.93
CA ALA A 226 -10.54 -26.10 -21.23
C ALA A 226 -11.81 -26.22 -20.40
N GLY A 227 -12.80 -26.95 -20.90
CA GLY A 227 -14.08 -27.19 -20.23
C GLY A 227 -14.27 -28.68 -19.98
N GLY A 228 -14.29 -29.12 -18.75
CA GLY A 228 -14.59 -30.52 -18.39
C GLY A 228 -15.75 -30.56 -17.41
N GLN A 229 -16.58 -31.56 -17.52
CA GLN A 229 -17.68 -31.81 -16.56
C GLN A 229 -17.26 -32.90 -15.59
N LYS A 230 -17.30 -32.57 -14.29
CA LYS A 230 -17.07 -33.58 -13.25
C LYS A 230 -18.18 -34.63 -13.29
N ARG A 231 -17.84 -35.88 -13.50
CA ARG A 231 -18.76 -37.01 -13.44
C ARG A 231 -18.92 -37.47 -11.98
N ALA A 232 -20.14 -37.81 -11.60
CA ALA A 232 -20.47 -38.10 -10.20
C ALA A 232 -19.65 -39.23 -9.55
N ASN A 233 -19.06 -40.14 -10.33
CA ASN A 233 -18.34 -41.31 -9.83
C ASN A 233 -16.85 -41.36 -10.25
N ASP A 234 -16.32 -40.29 -10.83
CA ASP A 234 -14.93 -40.23 -11.26
C ASP A 234 -14.29 -38.92 -10.78
N PRO A 235 -13.42 -38.96 -9.76
CA PRO A 235 -12.78 -37.76 -9.21
C PRO A 235 -11.81 -37.06 -10.17
N TYR A 236 -11.38 -37.73 -11.26
CA TYR A 236 -10.48 -37.19 -12.27
C TYR A 236 -11.17 -36.77 -13.56
N SER A 237 -12.49 -36.80 -13.59
CA SER A 237 -13.28 -36.66 -14.81
C SER A 237 -13.40 -35.23 -15.35
N ALA A 238 -12.75 -34.23 -14.73
CA ALA A 238 -12.81 -32.85 -15.16
C ALA A 238 -11.52 -32.33 -15.81
N SER A 239 -10.50 -33.20 -15.96
CA SER A 239 -9.19 -32.79 -16.47
C SER A 239 -9.18 -32.72 -18.00
N THR A 240 -8.97 -31.54 -18.54
CA THR A 240 -8.87 -31.31 -20.00
C THR A 240 -7.65 -30.46 -20.32
N ILE A 241 -7.08 -30.66 -21.52
CA ILE A 241 -5.93 -29.89 -21.98
C ILE A 241 -6.26 -29.31 -23.36
N ALA A 242 -6.34 -27.99 -23.45
CA ALA A 242 -6.53 -27.25 -24.69
C ALA A 242 -5.29 -26.38 -24.96
N ILE A 243 -4.48 -26.77 -25.94
CA ILE A 243 -3.26 -26.02 -26.31
C ILE A 243 -3.33 -25.60 -27.77
N GLY A 244 -3.30 -24.30 -28.01
CA GLY A 244 -3.34 -23.74 -29.37
C GLY A 244 -4.29 -22.53 -29.46
N ASN A 245 -4.21 -21.81 -30.56
CA ASN A 245 -5.12 -20.71 -30.83
C ASN A 245 -6.55 -21.24 -31.00
N VAL A 246 -7.49 -20.77 -30.18
CA VAL A 246 -8.89 -21.20 -30.20
C VAL A 246 -9.06 -22.73 -30.05
N ALA A 247 -8.11 -23.39 -29.36
CA ALA A 247 -8.24 -24.81 -29.06
C ALA A 247 -9.37 -25.04 -28.03
N HIS A 248 -10.16 -26.09 -28.25
CA HIS A 248 -11.23 -26.47 -27.35
C HIS A 248 -11.07 -27.92 -26.90
N ALA A 249 -11.05 -28.15 -25.59
CA ALA A 249 -11.11 -29.45 -24.98
C ALA A 249 -12.29 -29.45 -24.00
N MET A 250 -13.39 -30.11 -24.41
CA MET A 250 -14.69 -30.03 -23.69
C MET A 250 -15.09 -31.34 -23.04
N GLU A 251 -14.43 -32.44 -23.38
CA GLU A 251 -14.67 -33.74 -22.75
C GLU A 251 -13.47 -34.19 -21.91
N ASN A 252 -13.73 -35.07 -20.98
CA ASN A 252 -12.68 -35.59 -20.08
C ASN A 252 -11.65 -36.39 -20.87
N GLY A 253 -10.38 -35.99 -20.71
CA GLY A 253 -9.28 -36.65 -21.39
C GLY A 253 -8.98 -36.09 -22.79
N ASP A 254 -9.66 -35.03 -23.23
CA ASP A 254 -9.31 -34.32 -24.46
C ASP A 254 -7.97 -33.59 -24.30
N ILE A 255 -7.14 -33.72 -25.34
CA ILE A 255 -5.80 -33.09 -25.43
C ILE A 255 -5.73 -32.20 -26.66
#